data_177ef5be2ba58aeb4206b2f8fef89c2a
#
_entry.id   177ef5be2ba58aeb4206b2f8fef89c2a
#
_cell.length_a   1.000
_cell.length_b   1.000
_cell.length_c   1.000
_cell.angle_alpha   90.00
_cell.angle_beta   90.00
_cell.angle_gamma   90.00
#
_symmetry.space_group_name_H-M   'P 1'
#
loop_
_entity.id
_entity.type
_entity.pdbx_description
1 polymer ?
#
loop_
_entity_poly.entity_id
_entity_poly.type
_entity_poly.pdbx_seq_one_letter_code
_entity_poly.pdbx_strand_id
1 'polypeptide(L)'
;MSRLPFELFLALRYFRPRGTYVSVITLIAVVGVMLAVGMLIVVISVMSGFDRELRDKILGFNAHLKVFHPQHPLGGWEPLRERILDCPGVRGAAPFVLGPVLVETQTNQSNRNPVVFTPYVRGVEAGLEGTVSRLPVSIRSGKFNLEGRTLVVGAECAANLGVTVGDRLAVYSPRNLQKMRQSMGQTNEQAILPDDYEITGIFDVGHYEYNATVIVTSLENAQDLYDLDDLVHGMLVMLEDPMEAERVRTELRSRLGGELAITTWMEENSVILNALAVEKQAMFVVLFVVMIVAAFGITGTQIAFVYQKTREIGILKSLGATHRQVAWLFFSQSLLVGVLGVAAGLGFGLGLLRWRNEFLRFMNQMTGMDLFPSSIYAFHELPALTLPWDVVMICGSAMVLCVAAGLLPAWRAMRLHPVEALRYE
;
A
#
# COMPACT_ATOMS: atom_id res chain seq x y z
N MET A 1 -40.42 -33.60 -15.35
CA MET A 1 -39.80 -33.91 -14.07
C MET A 1 -38.35 -34.31 -14.29
N SER A 2 -37.48 -33.65 -13.63
CA SER A 2 -36.06 -33.36 -13.69
C SER A 2 -35.12 -34.40 -14.30
N ARG A 3 -34.39 -33.96 -15.34
CA ARG A 3 -33.17 -34.60 -15.88
C ARG A 3 -31.95 -34.50 -15.00
N LEU A 4 -32.13 -34.27 -13.67
CA LEU A 4 -31.03 -34.19 -12.71
C LEU A 4 -30.63 -35.60 -12.28
N PRO A 5 -29.34 -35.94 -12.17
CA PRO A 5 -28.88 -37.19 -11.59
C PRO A 5 -29.46 -37.35 -10.17
N PHE A 6 -29.83 -38.59 -9.82
CA PHE A 6 -30.47 -38.92 -8.54
C PHE A 6 -29.71 -38.41 -7.33
N GLU A 7 -28.37 -38.42 -7.42
CA GLU A 7 -27.45 -37.98 -6.34
C GLU A 7 -27.58 -36.47 -6.10
N LEU A 8 -27.65 -35.68 -7.17
CA LEU A 8 -27.78 -34.21 -7.10
C LEU A 8 -29.17 -33.78 -6.59
N PHE A 9 -30.21 -34.55 -7.00
CA PHE A 9 -31.56 -34.32 -6.49
C PHE A 9 -31.68 -34.61 -4.99
N LEU A 10 -31.06 -35.68 -4.51
CA LEU A 10 -31.00 -36.00 -3.09
C LEU A 10 -30.15 -34.98 -2.30
N ALA A 11 -29.00 -34.56 -2.82
CA ALA A 11 -28.16 -33.53 -2.21
C ALA A 11 -28.94 -32.21 -2.05
N LEU A 12 -29.66 -31.76 -3.06
CA LEU A 12 -30.52 -30.55 -2.98
C LEU A 12 -31.69 -30.73 -2.01
N ARG A 13 -32.24 -31.95 -1.89
CA ARG A 13 -33.30 -32.25 -0.93
C ARG A 13 -32.82 -32.19 0.52
N TYR A 14 -31.59 -32.54 0.78
CA TYR A 14 -30.98 -32.42 2.12
C TYR A 14 -30.74 -30.96 2.55
N PHE A 15 -30.66 -30.02 1.61
CA PHE A 15 -30.61 -28.58 1.91
C PHE A 15 -31.97 -27.96 2.28
N ARG A 16 -33.10 -28.65 2.01
CA ARG A 16 -34.42 -28.11 2.35
C ARG A 16 -34.65 -28.22 3.86
N PRO A 17 -34.91 -27.11 4.58
CA PRO A 17 -35.16 -27.11 6.01
C PRO A 17 -36.50 -27.79 6.32
N ARG A 18 -36.46 -29.05 6.64
CA ARG A 18 -37.57 -29.75 7.27
C ARG A 18 -37.11 -30.17 8.68
N GLY A 19 -37.20 -29.19 9.59
CA GLY A 19 -37.18 -29.35 11.05
C GLY A 19 -36.20 -30.40 11.57
N THR A 20 -34.89 -30.21 11.56
CA THR A 20 -33.95 -31.00 12.34
C THR A 20 -32.53 -30.39 12.28
N TYR A 21 -31.71 -30.66 13.26
CA TYR A 21 -30.32 -30.27 13.47
C TYR A 21 -29.38 -30.36 12.23
N VAL A 22 -29.73 -31.18 11.24
CA VAL A 22 -28.99 -31.34 9.97
C VAL A 22 -28.91 -30.05 9.16
N SER A 23 -29.96 -29.24 9.15
CA SER A 23 -29.99 -27.94 8.47
C SER A 23 -29.03 -26.93 9.12
N VAL A 24 -28.90 -26.99 10.46
CA VAL A 24 -28.01 -26.09 11.24
C VAL A 24 -26.54 -26.38 10.94
N ILE A 25 -26.15 -27.65 10.89
CA ILE A 25 -24.76 -28.07 10.62
C ILE A 25 -24.32 -27.61 9.23
N THR A 26 -25.20 -27.80 8.23
CA THR A 26 -24.91 -27.37 6.86
C THR A 26 -24.85 -25.84 6.76
N LEU A 27 -25.74 -25.14 7.45
CA LEU A 27 -25.73 -23.67 7.51
C LEU A 27 -24.41 -23.16 8.13
N ILE A 28 -23.96 -23.75 9.23
CA ILE A 28 -22.68 -23.39 9.87
C ILE A 28 -21.52 -23.60 8.91
N ALA A 29 -21.52 -24.71 8.13
CA ALA A 29 -20.49 -24.95 7.14
C ALA A 29 -20.48 -23.89 6.03
N VAL A 30 -21.67 -23.52 5.49
CA VAL A 30 -21.79 -22.46 4.47
C VAL A 30 -21.36 -21.11 5.01
N VAL A 31 -21.79 -20.75 6.22
CA VAL A 31 -21.39 -19.50 6.89
C VAL A 31 -19.89 -19.45 7.15
N GLY A 32 -19.29 -20.58 7.57
CA GLY A 32 -17.84 -20.68 7.76
C GLY A 32 -17.05 -20.40 6.48
N VAL A 33 -17.47 -21.00 5.35
CA VAL A 33 -16.87 -20.72 4.03
C VAL A 33 -17.11 -19.27 3.61
N MET A 34 -18.33 -18.78 3.79
CA MET A 34 -18.71 -17.39 3.47
C MET A 34 -17.82 -16.39 4.20
N LEU A 35 -17.64 -16.57 5.50
CA LEU A 35 -16.80 -15.69 6.30
C LEU A 35 -15.33 -15.76 5.89
N ALA A 36 -14.80 -16.97 5.65
CA ALA A 36 -13.42 -17.16 5.24
C ALA A 36 -13.15 -16.50 3.89
N VAL A 37 -13.98 -16.76 2.88
CA VAL A 37 -13.83 -16.17 1.53
C VAL A 37 -14.07 -14.66 1.55
N GLY A 38 -15.12 -14.21 2.24
CA GLY A 38 -15.45 -12.79 2.34
C GLY A 38 -14.35 -11.99 3.02
N MET A 39 -13.80 -12.50 4.12
CA MET A 39 -12.69 -11.84 4.84
C MET A 39 -11.42 -11.80 3.99
N LEU A 40 -11.10 -12.88 3.27
CA LEU A 40 -9.99 -12.94 2.33
C LEU A 40 -10.09 -11.86 1.25
N ILE A 41 -11.28 -11.72 0.63
CA ILE A 41 -11.52 -10.71 -0.40
C ILE A 41 -11.34 -9.31 0.17
N VAL A 42 -11.87 -9.03 1.37
CA VAL A 42 -11.75 -7.72 2.02
C VAL A 42 -10.29 -7.39 2.32
N VAL A 43 -9.57 -8.30 2.99
CA VAL A 43 -8.19 -8.05 3.41
C VAL A 43 -7.27 -7.84 2.21
N ILE A 44 -7.34 -8.72 1.20
CA ILE A 44 -6.47 -8.61 0.02
C ILE A 44 -6.81 -7.35 -0.80
N SER A 45 -8.11 -7.01 -0.94
CA SER A 45 -8.51 -5.80 -1.67
C SER A 45 -8.07 -4.51 -0.96
N VAL A 46 -8.15 -4.46 0.38
CA VAL A 46 -7.66 -3.32 1.16
C VAL A 46 -6.15 -3.19 1.06
N MET A 47 -5.41 -4.30 1.19
CA MET A 47 -3.95 -4.30 1.04
C MET A 47 -3.50 -3.87 -0.36
N SER A 48 -4.16 -4.39 -1.41
CA SER A 48 -3.86 -3.98 -2.79
C SER A 48 -4.22 -2.51 -3.05
N GLY A 49 -5.27 -2.00 -2.41
CA GLY A 49 -5.63 -0.58 -2.45
C GLY A 49 -4.59 0.30 -1.76
N PHE A 50 -4.12 -0.12 -0.60
CA PHE A 50 -3.09 0.58 0.17
C PHE A 50 -1.73 0.60 -0.58
N ASP A 51 -1.30 -0.54 -1.13
CA ASP A 51 -0.08 -0.66 -1.95
C ASP A 51 -0.12 0.31 -3.15
N ARG A 52 -1.25 0.36 -3.85
CA ARG A 52 -1.44 1.26 -4.99
C ARG A 52 -1.38 2.72 -4.56
N GLU A 53 -2.11 3.10 -3.54
CA GLU A 53 -2.18 4.48 -3.06
C GLU A 53 -0.82 4.99 -2.58
N LEU A 54 -0.05 4.14 -1.88
CA LEU A 54 1.32 4.48 -1.49
C LEU A 54 2.23 4.67 -2.70
N ARG A 55 2.14 3.79 -3.69
CA ARG A 55 2.92 3.95 -4.94
C ARG A 55 2.54 5.22 -5.67
N ASP A 56 1.25 5.52 -5.80
CA ASP A 56 0.77 6.72 -6.48
C ASP A 56 1.24 8.00 -5.76
N LYS A 57 1.31 7.98 -4.42
CA LYS A 57 1.88 9.09 -3.63
C LYS A 57 3.38 9.24 -3.83
N ILE A 58 4.14 8.15 -3.78
CA ILE A 58 5.59 8.17 -4.02
C ILE A 58 5.88 8.70 -5.43
N LEU A 59 5.17 8.20 -6.44
CA LEU A 59 5.36 8.57 -7.84
C LEU A 59 4.83 9.96 -8.17
N GLY A 60 3.77 10.41 -7.51
CA GLY A 60 3.14 11.70 -7.81
C GLY A 60 4.00 12.91 -7.45
N PHE A 61 4.98 12.72 -6.58
CA PHE A 61 5.80 13.79 -6.05
C PHE A 61 7.27 13.71 -6.46
N ASN A 62 7.86 12.53 -6.47
CA ASN A 62 9.28 12.34 -6.75
C ASN A 62 9.54 12.09 -8.23
N ALA A 63 10.67 12.61 -8.71
CA ALA A 63 11.21 12.22 -10.01
C ALA A 63 11.45 10.69 -10.06
N HIS A 64 11.32 10.13 -11.25
CA HIS A 64 11.38 8.68 -11.42
C HIS A 64 12.81 8.14 -11.44
N LEU A 65 13.78 8.99 -11.83
CA LEU A 65 15.22 8.70 -11.78
C LEU A 65 15.97 9.89 -11.20
N LYS A 66 17.08 9.59 -10.50
CA LYS A 66 18.10 10.56 -10.10
C LYS A 66 19.42 10.20 -10.74
N VAL A 67 20.04 11.16 -11.40
CA VAL A 67 21.36 11.05 -12.03
C VAL A 67 22.32 11.92 -11.25
N PHE A 68 23.36 11.35 -10.69
CA PHE A 68 24.34 12.05 -9.85
C PHE A 68 25.71 11.41 -9.94
N HIS A 69 26.74 12.13 -9.51
CA HIS A 69 28.08 11.53 -9.36
C HIS A 69 28.30 11.11 -7.88
N PRO A 70 28.78 9.88 -7.60
CA PRO A 70 28.86 9.37 -6.22
C PRO A 70 29.84 10.11 -5.31
N GLN A 71 30.85 10.80 -5.86
CA GLN A 71 31.96 11.35 -5.10
C GLN A 71 32.03 12.90 -5.09
N HIS A 72 31.46 13.55 -6.10
CA HIS A 72 31.53 15.02 -6.24
C HIS A 72 30.29 15.60 -6.91
N PRO A 73 29.97 16.87 -6.66
CA PRO A 73 28.89 17.57 -7.36
C PRO A 73 29.14 17.65 -8.87
N LEU A 74 28.06 17.80 -9.64
CA LEU A 74 28.09 17.89 -11.09
C LEU A 74 28.20 19.33 -11.57
N GLY A 75 29.16 19.59 -12.48
CA GLY A 75 29.27 20.85 -13.19
C GLY A 75 28.72 20.73 -14.63
N GLY A 76 28.34 21.87 -15.22
CA GLY A 76 27.84 21.89 -16.60
C GLY A 76 26.59 21.04 -16.79
N TRP A 77 25.59 21.23 -15.94
CA TRP A 77 24.37 20.42 -15.91
C TRP A 77 23.47 20.67 -17.15
N GLU A 78 23.58 21.82 -17.84
CA GLU A 78 22.74 22.12 -19.00
C GLU A 78 22.99 21.15 -20.18
N PRO A 79 24.25 20.93 -20.64
CA PRO A 79 24.52 19.92 -21.67
C PRO A 79 24.15 18.49 -21.24
N LEU A 80 24.29 18.19 -19.94
CA LEU A 80 23.88 16.89 -19.39
C LEU A 80 22.36 16.75 -19.49
N ARG A 81 21.60 17.80 -19.16
CA ARG A 81 20.15 17.84 -19.26
C ARG A 81 19.69 17.55 -20.69
N GLU A 82 20.28 18.21 -21.70
CA GLU A 82 19.95 17.99 -23.12
C GLU A 82 20.15 16.50 -23.49
N ARG A 83 21.27 15.91 -23.14
CA ARG A 83 21.57 14.50 -23.40
C ARG A 83 20.58 13.55 -22.69
N ILE A 84 20.09 13.92 -21.51
CA ILE A 84 19.07 13.16 -20.79
C ILE A 84 17.71 13.26 -21.50
N LEU A 85 17.32 14.44 -21.95
CA LEU A 85 16.06 14.69 -22.66
C LEU A 85 15.99 13.98 -24.02
N ASP A 86 17.13 13.77 -24.69
CA ASP A 86 17.22 13.01 -25.95
C ASP A 86 16.93 11.51 -25.76
N CYS A 87 16.82 11.02 -24.52
CA CYS A 87 16.53 9.63 -24.25
C CYS A 87 15.03 9.34 -24.38
N PRO A 88 14.63 8.33 -25.19
CA PRO A 88 13.22 7.94 -25.33
C PRO A 88 12.56 7.56 -23.99
N GLY A 89 11.38 8.10 -23.73
CA GLY A 89 10.60 7.88 -22.51
C GLY A 89 10.91 8.87 -21.38
N VAL A 90 11.84 9.85 -21.60
CA VAL A 90 12.08 10.95 -20.68
C VAL A 90 11.13 12.10 -21.01
N ARG A 91 10.36 12.54 -20.02
CA ARG A 91 9.42 13.66 -20.09
C ARG A 91 10.07 14.99 -19.71
N GLY A 92 10.95 14.97 -18.72
CA GLY A 92 11.58 16.17 -18.18
C GLY A 92 12.83 15.86 -17.38
N ALA A 93 13.71 16.85 -17.27
CA ALA A 93 14.91 16.79 -16.46
C ALA A 93 15.19 18.17 -15.85
N ALA A 94 15.55 18.20 -14.55
CA ALA A 94 15.90 19.42 -13.84
C ALA A 94 17.04 19.19 -12.85
N PRO A 95 17.94 20.19 -12.67
CA PRO A 95 19.00 20.12 -11.68
C PRO A 95 18.43 20.22 -10.26
N PHE A 96 19.13 19.66 -9.28
CA PHE A 96 18.77 19.84 -7.89
C PHE A 96 19.99 19.93 -6.97
N VAL A 97 19.81 20.65 -5.88
CA VAL A 97 20.66 20.62 -4.69
C VAL A 97 19.78 20.17 -3.53
N LEU A 98 20.20 19.21 -2.76
CA LEU A 98 19.43 18.67 -1.62
C LEU A 98 20.37 18.40 -0.44
N GLY A 99 20.02 18.92 0.71
CA GLY A 99 20.79 18.62 1.92
C GLY A 99 20.13 19.16 3.19
N PRO A 100 20.58 18.74 4.39
CA PRO A 100 20.05 19.20 5.65
C PRO A 100 20.52 20.62 5.96
N VAL A 101 19.62 21.43 6.52
CA VAL A 101 19.92 22.74 7.10
C VAL A 101 19.29 22.83 8.48
N LEU A 102 19.82 23.71 9.33
CA LEU A 102 19.16 24.03 10.59
C LEU A 102 18.42 25.35 10.40
N VAL A 103 17.13 25.36 10.72
CA VAL A 103 16.29 26.56 10.66
C VAL A 103 15.85 26.97 12.04
N GLU A 104 15.76 28.27 12.26
CA GLU A 104 15.30 28.87 13.51
C GLU A 104 14.25 29.93 13.19
N THR A 105 13.13 29.88 13.91
CA THR A 105 12.07 30.88 13.75
C THR A 105 12.51 32.20 14.41
N GLN A 106 12.30 33.32 13.71
CA GLN A 106 12.55 34.63 14.32
C GLN A 106 11.43 34.95 15.31
N THR A 107 11.84 35.59 16.42
CA THR A 107 10.93 35.96 17.51
C THR A 107 9.97 37.05 17.03
N ASN A 108 8.69 36.68 16.79
CA ASN A 108 7.60 37.59 16.48
C ASN A 108 6.71 37.77 17.72
N GLN A 109 5.81 38.79 17.70
CA GLN A 109 4.88 39.07 18.81
C GLN A 109 4.01 37.85 19.24
N SER A 110 3.86 36.84 18.36
CA SER A 110 3.09 35.61 18.61
C SER A 110 3.93 34.46 19.17
N ASN A 111 5.25 34.44 18.95
CA ASN A 111 6.10 33.33 19.38
C ASN A 111 7.29 33.87 20.21
N ARG A 112 7.25 33.69 21.52
CA ARG A 112 8.26 34.21 22.47
C ARG A 112 9.53 33.37 22.54
N ASN A 113 9.47 32.09 22.09
CA ASN A 113 10.63 31.21 22.10
C ASN A 113 10.95 30.78 20.68
N PRO A 114 12.20 30.94 20.20
CA PRO A 114 12.61 30.44 18.90
C PRO A 114 12.48 28.92 18.85
N VAL A 115 11.89 28.40 17.79
CA VAL A 115 11.80 26.97 17.49
C VAL A 115 12.91 26.63 16.52
N VAL A 116 13.69 25.60 16.84
CA VAL A 116 14.78 25.10 15.98
C VAL A 116 14.38 23.78 15.39
N PHE A 117 14.60 23.62 14.09
CA PHE A 117 14.28 22.41 13.35
C PHE A 117 15.34 22.14 12.28
N THR A 118 15.46 20.88 11.83
CA THR A 118 16.48 20.49 10.83
C THR A 118 15.79 19.86 9.60
N PRO A 119 15.21 20.67 8.71
CA PRO A 119 14.66 20.19 7.47
C PRO A 119 15.76 19.95 6.42
N TYR A 120 15.37 19.31 5.33
CA TYR A 120 16.14 19.29 4.10
C TYR A 120 15.77 20.51 3.23
N VAL A 121 16.76 21.29 2.80
CA VAL A 121 16.57 22.30 1.77
C VAL A 121 16.71 21.64 0.39
N ARG A 122 15.75 21.88 -0.47
CA ARG A 122 15.78 21.50 -1.88
C ARG A 122 15.88 22.75 -2.74
N GLY A 123 17.03 22.91 -3.39
CA GLY A 123 17.27 23.95 -4.38
C GLY A 123 16.77 23.48 -5.74
N VAL A 124 15.93 24.30 -6.37
CA VAL A 124 15.28 23.98 -7.65
C VAL A 124 15.38 25.12 -8.65
N GLU A 125 15.48 24.78 -9.92
CA GLU A 125 15.32 25.75 -11.00
C GLU A 125 13.83 25.99 -11.26
N ALA A 126 13.32 27.18 -10.90
CA ALA A 126 11.89 27.47 -10.89
C ALA A 126 11.20 27.22 -12.23
N GLY A 127 11.88 27.53 -13.35
CA GLY A 127 11.36 27.32 -14.70
C GLY A 127 11.28 25.85 -15.12
N LEU A 128 12.05 24.96 -14.50
CA LEU A 128 12.15 23.56 -14.86
C LEU A 128 11.41 22.64 -13.87
N GLU A 129 11.18 23.08 -12.65
CA GLU A 129 10.60 22.25 -11.57
C GLU A 129 9.25 21.65 -11.97
N GLY A 130 8.40 22.40 -12.65
CA GLY A 130 7.10 21.91 -13.14
C GLY A 130 7.18 20.76 -14.14
N THR A 131 8.37 20.49 -14.74
CA THR A 131 8.57 19.36 -15.64
C THR A 131 8.90 18.06 -14.91
N VAL A 132 9.38 18.14 -13.67
CA VAL A 132 9.88 16.99 -12.89
C VAL A 132 9.15 16.75 -11.59
N SER A 133 8.31 17.70 -11.14
CA SER A 133 7.49 17.54 -9.94
C SER A 133 6.18 18.32 -10.02
N ARG A 134 5.25 17.98 -9.09
CA ARG A 134 3.98 18.72 -8.92
C ARG A 134 4.08 19.88 -7.93
N LEU A 135 5.25 20.18 -7.45
CA LEU A 135 5.47 21.15 -6.39
C LEU A 135 4.89 22.54 -6.69
N PRO A 136 5.10 23.12 -7.91
CA PRO A 136 4.56 24.45 -8.23
C PRO A 136 3.03 24.53 -8.21
N VAL A 137 2.33 23.42 -8.48
CA VAL A 137 0.85 23.35 -8.50
C VAL A 137 0.28 22.91 -7.16
N SER A 138 1.12 22.51 -6.18
CA SER A 138 0.72 22.03 -4.85
C SER A 138 0.72 23.13 -3.79
N ILE A 139 0.78 24.37 -4.17
CA ILE A 139 0.77 25.52 -3.23
C ILE A 139 -0.63 25.64 -2.62
N ARG A 140 -0.70 25.51 -1.28
CA ARG A 140 -1.94 25.65 -0.50
C ARG A 140 -2.17 27.10 -0.07
N SER A 141 -1.11 27.82 0.25
CA SER A 141 -1.16 29.21 0.70
C SER A 141 0.04 29.99 0.14
N GLY A 142 -0.15 31.25 -0.24
CA GLY A 142 0.89 32.07 -0.85
C GLY A 142 1.10 31.79 -2.34
N LYS A 143 2.36 31.87 -2.80
CA LYS A 143 2.75 31.66 -4.21
C LYS A 143 4.06 30.87 -4.27
N PHE A 144 4.24 30.12 -5.36
CA PHE A 144 5.53 29.53 -5.70
C PHE A 144 6.42 30.61 -6.31
N ASN A 145 7.03 31.41 -5.44
CA ASN A 145 7.99 32.44 -5.84
C ASN A 145 9.31 32.17 -5.13
N LEU A 146 10.38 31.98 -5.90
CA LEU A 146 11.73 31.70 -5.43
C LEU A 146 12.73 32.82 -5.77
N GLU A 147 12.23 34.00 -6.15
CA GLU A 147 13.08 35.15 -6.45
C GLU A 147 13.67 35.76 -5.17
N GLY A 148 14.98 36.00 -5.18
CA GLY A 148 15.70 36.52 -4.01
C GLY A 148 15.84 35.48 -2.91
N ARG A 149 16.00 35.93 -1.65
CA ARG A 149 16.13 35.04 -0.49
C ARG A 149 14.77 34.62 0.04
N THR A 150 14.14 33.68 -0.64
CA THR A 150 12.81 33.20 -0.34
C THR A 150 12.75 31.67 -0.19
N LEU A 151 11.77 31.21 0.59
CA LEU A 151 11.50 29.80 0.84
C LEU A 151 10.03 29.47 0.59
N VAL A 152 9.78 28.27 0.13
CA VAL A 152 8.47 27.62 0.15
C VAL A 152 8.55 26.43 1.10
N VAL A 153 7.64 26.36 2.07
CA VAL A 153 7.72 25.43 3.20
C VAL A 153 6.57 24.41 3.11
N GLY A 154 6.82 23.15 3.48
CA GLY A 154 5.76 22.16 3.56
C GLY A 154 4.74 22.48 4.66
N ALA A 155 3.49 22.08 4.46
CA ALA A 155 2.37 22.44 5.35
C ALA A 155 2.59 21.96 6.80
N GLU A 156 3.05 20.74 7.01
CA GLU A 156 3.34 20.18 8.31
C GLU A 156 4.60 20.81 8.95
N CYS A 157 5.60 21.13 8.12
CA CYS A 157 6.79 21.87 8.58
C CYS A 157 6.41 23.26 9.09
N ALA A 158 5.57 23.98 8.33
CA ALA A 158 5.05 25.30 8.72
C ALA A 158 4.22 25.21 10.01
N ALA A 159 3.37 24.20 10.15
CA ALA A 159 2.60 23.96 11.37
C ALA A 159 3.47 23.66 12.59
N ASN A 160 4.50 22.82 12.41
CA ASN A 160 5.44 22.46 13.49
C ASN A 160 6.30 23.65 13.95
N LEU A 161 6.67 24.51 13.02
CA LEU A 161 7.42 25.74 13.32
C LEU A 161 6.52 26.89 13.80
N GLY A 162 5.20 26.80 13.59
CA GLY A 162 4.25 27.87 13.90
C GLY A 162 4.42 29.10 13.02
N VAL A 163 4.81 28.91 11.74
CA VAL A 163 5.09 29.99 10.78
C VAL A 163 4.03 30.04 9.68
N THR A 164 3.89 31.21 9.09
CA THR A 164 2.94 31.51 8.01
C THR A 164 3.64 32.23 6.86
N VAL A 165 2.92 32.41 5.75
CA VAL A 165 3.41 33.18 4.61
C VAL A 165 3.70 34.62 5.05
N GLY A 166 4.88 35.12 4.70
CA GLY A 166 5.41 36.45 5.08
C GLY A 166 6.32 36.43 6.30
N ASP A 167 6.38 35.32 7.08
CA ASP A 167 7.33 35.17 8.16
C ASP A 167 8.74 34.91 7.62
N ARG A 168 9.75 35.10 8.48
CA ARG A 168 11.14 34.85 8.15
C ARG A 168 11.74 33.71 8.97
N LEU A 169 12.59 32.93 8.32
CA LEU A 169 13.39 31.87 8.92
C LEU A 169 14.87 32.21 8.81
N ALA A 170 15.57 32.09 9.92
CA ALA A 170 17.01 32.08 9.95
C ALA A 170 17.53 30.69 9.58
N VAL A 171 18.32 30.59 8.51
CA VAL A 171 18.83 29.32 7.97
C VAL A 171 20.33 29.25 8.24
N TYR A 172 20.74 28.22 8.97
CA TYR A 172 22.14 27.88 9.20
C TYR A 172 22.56 26.76 8.28
N SER A 173 23.38 27.06 7.32
CA SER A 173 23.92 26.10 6.36
C SER A 173 25.09 25.32 6.94
N PRO A 174 25.47 24.17 6.35
CA PRO A 174 26.71 23.48 6.69
C PRO A 174 27.95 24.38 6.59
N ARG A 175 27.97 25.31 5.62
CA ARG A 175 29.01 26.33 5.48
C ARG A 175 29.10 27.22 6.72
N ASN A 176 27.96 27.69 7.22
CA ASN A 176 27.92 28.55 8.41
C ASN A 176 28.39 27.77 9.66
N LEU A 177 27.96 26.53 9.83
CA LEU A 177 28.37 25.67 10.91
C LEU A 177 29.88 25.34 10.92
N GLN A 178 30.45 25.13 9.73
CA GLN A 178 31.92 24.96 9.59
C GLN A 178 32.71 26.22 9.96
N LYS A 179 32.25 27.40 9.50
CA LYS A 179 32.85 28.68 9.88
C LYS A 179 32.76 28.95 11.38
N MET A 180 31.60 28.65 12.00
CA MET A 180 31.42 28.74 13.46
C MET A 180 32.43 27.84 14.19
N ARG A 181 32.57 26.61 13.73
CA ARG A 181 33.54 25.66 14.34
C ARG A 181 34.99 26.13 14.19
N GLN A 182 35.33 26.74 13.08
CA GLN A 182 36.69 27.28 12.85
C GLN A 182 36.98 28.53 13.66
N SER A 183 35.96 29.37 13.96
CA SER A 183 36.10 30.57 14.79
C SER A 183 36.08 30.27 16.29
N MET A 184 35.58 29.14 16.74
CA MET A 184 35.63 28.68 18.11
C MET A 184 37.08 28.45 18.54
N GLY A 185 37.58 29.32 19.40
CA GLY A 185 38.97 29.28 19.92
C GLY A 185 39.92 30.29 19.32
N GLN A 186 39.47 31.17 18.43
CA GLN A 186 40.22 32.34 17.98
C GLN A 186 39.83 33.57 18.84
N THR A 187 40.80 34.40 19.17
CA THR A 187 40.64 35.60 20.02
C THR A 187 39.68 36.66 19.47
N ASN A 188 39.28 36.55 18.21
CA ASN A 188 38.25 37.36 17.55
C ASN A 188 37.10 36.46 17.14
N GLU A 189 36.12 36.23 18.00
CA GLU A 189 34.85 35.59 17.67
C GLU A 189 34.05 36.50 16.71
N GLN A 190 34.12 36.22 15.43
CA GLN A 190 33.19 36.82 14.49
C GLN A 190 31.86 36.08 14.63
N ALA A 191 30.82 36.81 15.02
CA ALA A 191 29.46 36.29 15.01
C ALA A 191 29.05 35.95 13.56
N ILE A 192 28.94 34.69 13.26
CA ILE A 192 28.46 34.23 11.95
C ILE A 192 26.93 34.28 12.00
N LEU A 193 26.35 35.23 11.27
CA LEU A 193 24.91 35.41 11.17
C LEU A 193 24.32 34.36 10.27
N PRO A 194 23.13 33.82 10.57
CA PRO A 194 22.40 32.98 9.69
C PRO A 194 21.91 33.74 8.45
N ASP A 195 21.58 33.04 7.39
CA ASP A 195 20.95 33.62 6.23
C ASP A 195 19.44 33.72 6.45
N ASP A 196 18.89 34.93 6.30
CA ASP A 196 17.45 35.19 6.48
C ASP A 196 16.68 34.97 5.18
N TYR A 197 15.65 34.13 5.25
CA TYR A 197 14.75 33.82 4.15
C TYR A 197 13.31 34.16 4.49
N GLU A 198 12.57 34.73 3.54
CA GLU A 198 11.14 34.99 3.66
C GLU A 198 10.31 33.81 3.12
N ILE A 199 9.26 33.43 3.83
CA ILE A 199 8.32 32.39 3.40
C ILE A 199 7.32 33.00 2.43
N THR A 200 7.40 32.61 1.15
CA THR A 200 6.49 33.08 0.07
C THR A 200 5.33 32.15 -0.17
N GLY A 201 5.43 30.88 0.23
CA GLY A 201 4.36 29.92 0.04
C GLY A 201 4.46 28.72 0.95
N ILE A 202 3.32 28.05 1.11
CA ILE A 202 3.20 26.78 1.84
C ILE A 202 2.63 25.76 0.86
N PHE A 203 3.35 24.65 0.66
CA PHE A 203 2.92 23.56 -0.23
C PHE A 203 2.37 22.38 0.54
N ASP A 204 1.47 21.63 -0.12
CA ASP A 204 0.93 20.36 0.37
C ASP A 204 0.87 19.37 -0.79
N VAL A 205 1.81 18.43 -0.79
CA VAL A 205 1.91 17.37 -1.83
C VAL A 205 1.16 16.09 -1.45
N GLY A 206 0.45 16.09 -0.32
CA GLY A 206 -0.27 14.92 0.18
C GLY A 206 0.62 13.82 0.76
N HIS A 207 1.90 14.10 1.02
CA HIS A 207 2.83 13.18 1.66
C HIS A 207 3.36 13.82 2.95
N TYR A 208 2.92 13.29 4.10
CA TYR A 208 3.21 13.86 5.42
C TYR A 208 4.70 14.08 5.67
N GLU A 209 5.53 13.04 5.47
CA GLU A 209 6.96 13.11 5.74
C GLU A 209 7.65 14.18 4.90
N TYR A 210 7.28 14.30 3.62
CA TYR A 210 7.84 15.32 2.74
C TYR A 210 7.38 16.71 3.15
N ASN A 211 6.10 16.91 3.39
CA ASN A 211 5.56 18.18 3.88
C ASN A 211 6.14 18.57 5.25
N ALA A 212 6.55 17.59 6.07
CA ALA A 212 7.11 17.84 7.39
C ALA A 212 8.61 18.14 7.38
N THR A 213 9.36 17.65 6.38
CA THR A 213 10.83 17.67 6.43
C THR A 213 11.50 18.47 5.33
N VAL A 214 10.78 18.95 4.31
CA VAL A 214 11.37 19.63 3.16
C VAL A 214 10.94 21.08 3.08
N ILE A 215 11.93 21.94 2.82
CA ILE A 215 11.77 23.34 2.42
C ILE A 215 12.40 23.52 1.05
N VAL A 216 11.87 24.43 0.25
CA VAL A 216 12.28 24.64 -1.13
C VAL A 216 12.73 26.06 -1.34
N THR A 217 13.84 26.24 -2.04
CA THR A 217 14.38 27.55 -2.45
C THR A 217 14.87 27.51 -3.89
N SER A 218 15.35 28.64 -4.42
CA SER A 218 15.99 28.65 -5.74
C SER A 218 17.26 27.80 -5.77
N LEU A 219 17.63 27.34 -6.96
CA LEU A 219 18.88 26.60 -7.15
C LEU A 219 20.09 27.42 -6.69
N GLU A 220 20.15 28.70 -7.08
CA GLU A 220 21.19 29.64 -6.70
C GLU A 220 21.33 29.80 -5.18
N ASN A 221 20.21 29.98 -4.46
CA ASN A 221 20.22 30.07 -2.99
C ASN A 221 20.76 28.77 -2.34
N ALA A 222 20.36 27.63 -2.87
CA ALA A 222 20.85 26.35 -2.35
C ALA A 222 22.33 26.12 -2.67
N GLN A 223 22.79 26.53 -3.83
CA GLN A 223 24.22 26.50 -4.19
C GLN A 223 25.03 27.37 -3.24
N ASP A 224 24.55 28.59 -2.92
CA ASP A 224 25.21 29.46 -1.93
C ASP A 224 25.24 28.84 -0.52
N LEU A 225 24.15 28.23 -0.06
CA LEU A 225 24.09 27.56 1.24
C LEU A 225 25.11 26.42 1.38
N TYR A 226 25.45 25.73 0.30
CA TYR A 226 26.37 24.59 0.30
C TYR A 226 27.77 24.87 -0.27
N ASP A 227 28.05 26.15 -0.67
CA ASP A 227 29.33 26.58 -1.25
C ASP A 227 29.66 25.78 -2.52
N LEU A 228 28.66 25.63 -3.41
CA LEU A 228 28.76 24.81 -4.60
C LEU A 228 29.09 25.59 -5.87
N ASP A 229 29.13 26.94 -5.80
CA ASP A 229 29.19 27.78 -6.97
C ASP A 229 28.11 27.40 -8.02
N ASP A 230 28.50 27.02 -9.25
CA ASP A 230 27.57 26.56 -10.30
C ASP A 230 27.35 25.04 -10.33
N LEU A 231 27.82 24.31 -9.31
CA LEU A 231 27.68 22.87 -9.23
C LEU A 231 26.31 22.48 -8.68
N VAL A 232 25.86 21.27 -9.05
CA VAL A 232 24.60 20.68 -8.55
C VAL A 232 24.86 19.29 -7.96
N HIS A 233 23.98 18.84 -7.05
CA HIS A 233 24.09 17.48 -6.53
C HIS A 233 23.73 16.44 -7.57
N GLY A 234 22.87 16.77 -8.54
CA GLY A 234 22.48 15.86 -9.61
C GLY A 234 21.30 16.38 -10.43
N MET A 235 20.76 15.50 -11.24
CA MET A 235 19.60 15.74 -12.09
C MET A 235 18.44 14.86 -11.67
N LEU A 236 17.25 15.45 -11.53
CA LEU A 236 15.98 14.74 -11.41
C LEU A 236 15.42 14.48 -12.80
N VAL A 237 14.97 13.27 -13.06
CA VAL A 237 14.43 12.87 -14.36
C VAL A 237 13.05 12.30 -14.21
N MET A 238 12.08 12.88 -14.91
CA MET A 238 10.71 12.44 -14.99
C MET A 238 10.50 11.63 -16.26
N LEU A 239 9.90 10.46 -16.12
CA LEU A 239 9.58 9.56 -17.24
C LEU A 239 8.10 9.68 -17.60
N GLU A 240 7.77 9.29 -18.84
CA GLU A 240 6.39 9.15 -19.30
C GLU A 240 5.67 8.02 -18.52
N ASP A 241 6.34 6.86 -18.37
CA ASP A 241 5.88 5.73 -17.55
C ASP A 241 6.90 5.44 -16.45
N PRO A 242 6.51 5.59 -15.17
CA PRO A 242 7.36 5.25 -14.02
C PRO A 242 7.82 3.79 -13.98
N MET A 243 7.05 2.87 -14.57
CA MET A 243 7.37 1.44 -14.57
C MET A 243 8.50 1.10 -15.54
N GLU A 244 8.79 1.96 -16.51
CA GLU A 244 9.91 1.79 -17.42
C GLU A 244 11.25 2.33 -16.88
N ALA A 245 11.29 2.75 -15.60
CA ALA A 245 12.48 3.34 -14.99
C ALA A 245 13.76 2.50 -15.17
N GLU A 246 13.65 1.19 -15.06
CA GLU A 246 14.78 0.29 -15.19
C GLU A 246 15.30 0.19 -16.63
N ARG A 247 14.39 0.20 -17.61
CA ARG A 247 14.75 0.24 -19.04
C ARG A 247 15.45 1.55 -19.41
N VAL A 248 14.84 2.66 -18.99
CA VAL A 248 15.40 4.00 -19.27
C VAL A 248 16.73 4.21 -18.55
N ARG A 249 16.89 3.69 -17.31
CA ARG A 249 18.16 3.70 -16.59
C ARG A 249 19.26 3.02 -17.40
N THR A 250 18.98 1.84 -17.94
CA THR A 250 19.95 1.07 -18.74
C THR A 250 20.34 1.85 -20.01
N GLU A 251 19.37 2.46 -20.66
CA GLU A 251 19.61 3.28 -21.87
C GLU A 251 20.42 4.55 -21.52
N LEU A 252 20.06 5.26 -20.46
CA LEU A 252 20.80 6.46 -20.01
C LEU A 252 22.23 6.09 -19.62
N ARG A 253 22.44 4.97 -18.93
CA ARG A 253 23.77 4.50 -18.54
C ARG A 253 24.66 4.24 -19.74
N SER A 254 24.12 3.71 -20.84
CA SER A 254 24.86 3.48 -22.08
C SER A 254 25.24 4.79 -22.78
N ARG A 255 24.41 5.84 -22.70
CA ARG A 255 24.61 7.14 -23.34
C ARG A 255 25.49 8.09 -22.54
N LEU A 256 25.34 8.09 -21.20
CA LEU A 256 26.04 9.03 -20.33
C LEU A 256 27.42 8.54 -19.87
N GLY A 257 27.70 7.25 -20.04
CA GLY A 257 28.94 6.63 -19.54
C GLY A 257 28.81 6.11 -18.11
N GLY A 258 29.81 5.33 -17.67
CA GLY A 258 29.75 4.60 -16.39
C GLY A 258 30.09 5.41 -15.13
N GLU A 259 30.47 6.69 -15.25
CA GLU A 259 30.89 7.54 -14.12
C GLU A 259 29.69 8.05 -13.30
N LEU A 260 28.53 8.20 -13.95
CA LEU A 260 27.31 8.68 -13.31
C LEU A 260 26.51 7.54 -12.72
N ALA A 261 26.09 7.68 -11.47
CA ALA A 261 25.13 6.82 -10.82
C ALA A 261 23.71 7.25 -11.22
N ILE A 262 22.89 6.25 -11.54
CA ILE A 262 21.47 6.48 -11.87
C ILE A 262 20.65 5.61 -10.95
N THR A 263 19.92 6.23 -10.03
CA THR A 263 19.06 5.54 -9.06
C THR A 263 17.60 5.67 -9.47
N THR A 264 16.86 4.57 -9.42
CA THR A 264 15.43 4.57 -9.72
C THR A 264 14.62 4.90 -8.45
N TRP A 265 13.38 5.37 -8.65
CA TRP A 265 12.44 5.59 -7.56
C TRP A 265 12.18 4.31 -6.75
N MET A 266 12.25 3.14 -7.38
CA MET A 266 12.11 1.84 -6.71
C MET A 266 13.27 1.54 -5.77
N GLU A 267 14.50 1.85 -6.17
CA GLU A 267 15.70 1.68 -5.34
C GLU A 267 15.69 2.65 -4.15
N GLU A 268 15.32 3.91 -4.39
CA GLU A 268 15.20 4.91 -3.33
C GLU A 268 14.18 4.54 -2.26
N ASN A 269 13.06 3.97 -2.69
CA ASN A 269 11.98 3.55 -1.80
C ASN A 269 12.01 2.04 -1.51
N SER A 270 13.14 1.37 -1.75
CA SER A 270 13.26 -0.09 -1.64
C SER A 270 12.89 -0.63 -0.26
N VAL A 271 13.18 0.10 0.81
CA VAL A 271 12.84 -0.30 2.19
C VAL A 271 11.32 -0.40 2.34
N ILE A 272 10.57 0.61 1.89
CA ILE A 272 9.10 0.63 1.98
C ILE A 272 8.50 -0.41 1.03
N LEU A 273 8.98 -0.48 -0.21
CA LEU A 273 8.48 -1.44 -1.20
C LEU A 273 8.73 -2.89 -0.79
N ASN A 274 9.90 -3.18 -0.21
CA ASN A 274 10.22 -4.50 0.33
C ASN A 274 9.36 -4.84 1.56
N ALA A 275 9.13 -3.86 2.45
CA ALA A 275 8.25 -4.05 3.60
C ALA A 275 6.82 -4.41 3.17
N LEU A 276 6.27 -3.71 2.17
CA LEU A 276 4.96 -4.01 1.58
C LEU A 276 4.91 -5.40 0.94
N ALA A 277 5.97 -5.80 0.24
CA ALA A 277 6.06 -7.13 -0.37
C ALA A 277 6.08 -8.24 0.69
N VAL A 278 6.86 -8.07 1.77
CA VAL A 278 6.92 -9.01 2.89
C VAL A 278 5.59 -9.05 3.63
N GLU A 279 4.94 -7.90 3.88
CA GLU A 279 3.63 -7.82 4.51
C GLU A 279 2.57 -8.56 3.68
N LYS A 280 2.53 -8.33 2.37
CA LYS A 280 1.62 -9.05 1.46
C LYS A 280 1.84 -10.56 1.51
N GLN A 281 3.09 -11.02 1.54
CA GLN A 281 3.42 -12.43 1.64
C GLN A 281 3.03 -13.01 3.01
N ALA A 282 3.27 -12.30 4.11
CA ALA A 282 2.87 -12.71 5.45
C ALA A 282 1.34 -12.83 5.56
N MET A 283 0.60 -11.85 5.03
CA MET A 283 -0.86 -11.90 4.98
C MET A 283 -1.37 -13.09 4.17
N PHE A 284 -0.74 -13.37 3.01
CA PHE A 284 -1.09 -14.56 2.23
C PHE A 284 -0.94 -15.86 3.05
N VAL A 285 0.16 -16.00 3.80
CA VAL A 285 0.38 -17.18 4.65
C VAL A 285 -0.67 -17.29 5.75
N VAL A 286 -0.95 -16.18 6.48
CA VAL A 286 -1.96 -16.15 7.54
C VAL A 286 -3.33 -16.53 6.98
N LEU A 287 -3.72 -15.95 5.85
CA LEU A 287 -5.00 -16.20 5.22
C LEU A 287 -5.10 -17.64 4.67
N PHE A 288 -3.99 -18.18 4.18
CA PHE A 288 -3.93 -19.59 3.78
C PHE A 288 -4.15 -20.54 4.97
N VAL A 289 -3.57 -20.23 6.14
CA VAL A 289 -3.81 -20.99 7.38
C VAL A 289 -5.28 -20.90 7.79
N VAL A 290 -5.89 -19.71 7.72
CA VAL A 290 -7.33 -19.54 8.01
C VAL A 290 -8.20 -20.37 7.07
N MET A 291 -7.84 -20.44 5.77
CA MET A 291 -8.54 -21.32 4.82
C MET A 291 -8.40 -22.81 5.17
N ILE A 292 -7.23 -23.24 5.62
CA ILE A 292 -7.03 -24.63 6.10
C ILE A 292 -7.92 -24.91 7.30
N VAL A 293 -7.99 -24.00 8.26
CA VAL A 293 -8.88 -24.14 9.45
C VAL A 293 -10.34 -24.25 9.01
N ALA A 294 -10.78 -23.43 8.05
CA ALA A 294 -12.12 -23.52 7.49
C ALA A 294 -12.36 -24.89 6.82
N ALA A 295 -11.37 -25.42 6.07
CA ALA A 295 -11.45 -26.75 5.44
C ALA A 295 -11.59 -27.87 6.49
N PHE A 296 -10.88 -27.81 7.62
CA PHE A 296 -11.09 -28.74 8.75
C PHE A 296 -12.49 -28.62 9.34
N GLY A 297 -13.01 -27.40 9.48
CA GLY A 297 -14.39 -27.16 9.91
C GLY A 297 -15.41 -27.84 8.99
N ILE A 298 -15.23 -27.68 7.65
CA ILE A 298 -16.07 -28.35 6.65
C ILE A 298 -15.97 -29.89 6.80
N THR A 299 -14.76 -30.42 6.90
CA THR A 299 -14.52 -31.84 7.06
C THR A 299 -15.25 -32.38 8.31
N GLY A 300 -15.12 -31.70 9.45
CA GLY A 300 -15.77 -32.05 10.70
C GLY A 300 -17.30 -32.05 10.60
N THR A 301 -17.87 -31.00 10.00
CA THR A 301 -19.31 -30.89 9.77
C THR A 301 -19.83 -31.97 8.83
N GLN A 302 -19.09 -32.29 7.77
CA GLN A 302 -19.46 -33.38 6.85
C GLN A 302 -19.34 -34.77 7.48
N ILE A 303 -18.36 -35.03 8.34
CA ILE A 303 -18.25 -36.28 9.10
C ILE A 303 -19.46 -36.42 10.04
N ALA A 304 -19.80 -35.36 10.79
CA ALA A 304 -20.98 -35.36 11.65
C ALA A 304 -22.27 -35.65 10.86
N PHE A 305 -22.37 -35.06 9.67
CA PHE A 305 -23.50 -35.31 8.77
C PHE A 305 -23.57 -36.77 8.28
N VAL A 306 -22.44 -37.38 7.93
CA VAL A 306 -22.37 -38.80 7.56
C VAL A 306 -22.85 -39.69 8.73
N TYR A 307 -22.41 -39.39 9.96
CA TYR A 307 -22.85 -40.13 11.15
C TYR A 307 -24.36 -40.03 11.37
N GLN A 308 -24.94 -38.84 11.27
CA GLN A 308 -26.37 -38.63 11.42
C GLN A 308 -27.19 -39.35 10.34
N LYS A 309 -26.62 -39.52 9.14
CA LYS A 309 -27.26 -40.17 7.98
C LYS A 309 -26.87 -41.64 7.82
N THR A 310 -26.16 -42.23 8.81
CA THR A 310 -25.67 -43.62 8.73
C THR A 310 -26.81 -44.62 8.45
N ARG A 311 -27.96 -44.49 9.12
CA ARG A 311 -29.12 -45.36 8.90
C ARG A 311 -29.72 -45.21 7.50
N GLU A 312 -29.84 -43.98 6.99
CA GLU A 312 -30.32 -43.71 5.63
C GLU A 312 -29.35 -44.29 4.58
N ILE A 313 -28.03 -44.22 4.83
CA ILE A 313 -26.98 -44.83 3.98
C ILE A 313 -27.15 -46.36 3.97
N GLY A 314 -27.40 -46.97 5.14
CA GLY A 314 -27.66 -48.39 5.23
C GLY A 314 -28.88 -48.85 4.42
N ILE A 315 -29.99 -48.10 4.50
CA ILE A 315 -31.21 -48.37 3.71
C ILE A 315 -30.93 -48.22 2.21
N LEU A 316 -30.25 -47.15 1.79
CA LEU A 316 -29.90 -46.94 0.38
C LEU A 316 -29.06 -48.11 -0.17
N LYS A 317 -28.07 -48.57 0.59
CA LYS A 317 -27.22 -49.70 0.19
C LYS A 317 -27.99 -51.04 0.16
N SER A 318 -28.92 -51.28 1.09
CA SER A 318 -29.75 -52.46 1.07
C SER A 318 -30.74 -52.48 -0.10
N LEU A 319 -31.12 -51.30 -0.59
CA LEU A 319 -31.92 -51.14 -1.81
C LEU A 319 -31.09 -51.22 -3.10
N GLY A 320 -29.75 -51.46 -3.01
CA GLY A 320 -28.88 -51.67 -4.17
C GLY A 320 -28.05 -50.48 -4.60
N ALA A 321 -27.96 -49.42 -3.79
CA ALA A 321 -27.07 -48.28 -4.10
C ALA A 321 -25.58 -48.72 -4.06
N THR A 322 -24.84 -48.38 -5.11
CA THR A 322 -23.42 -48.70 -5.23
C THR A 322 -22.57 -47.81 -4.32
N HIS A 323 -21.38 -48.28 -3.97
CA HIS A 323 -20.42 -47.50 -3.17
C HIS A 323 -20.08 -46.15 -3.84
N ARG A 324 -19.99 -46.13 -5.18
CA ARG A 324 -19.73 -44.89 -5.94
C ARG A 324 -20.89 -43.89 -5.88
N GLN A 325 -22.13 -44.35 -5.90
CA GLN A 325 -23.30 -43.48 -5.75
C GLN A 325 -23.37 -42.82 -4.38
N VAL A 326 -23.10 -43.59 -3.32
CA VAL A 326 -23.02 -43.04 -1.96
C VAL A 326 -21.89 -42.02 -1.83
N ALA A 327 -20.69 -42.32 -2.37
CA ALA A 327 -19.57 -41.38 -2.35
C ALA A 327 -19.92 -40.11 -3.10
N TRP A 328 -20.53 -40.21 -4.29
CA TRP A 328 -20.93 -39.08 -5.11
C TRP A 328 -22.01 -38.21 -4.46
N LEU A 329 -22.91 -38.81 -3.70
CA LEU A 329 -23.93 -38.09 -2.94
C LEU A 329 -23.30 -37.13 -1.91
N PHE A 330 -22.34 -37.60 -1.10
CA PHE A 330 -21.66 -36.78 -0.08
C PHE A 330 -20.66 -35.82 -0.71
N PHE A 331 -20.00 -36.20 -1.80
CA PHE A 331 -19.14 -35.32 -2.56
C PHE A 331 -19.93 -34.15 -3.17
N SER A 332 -21.09 -34.43 -3.80
CA SER A 332 -21.94 -33.38 -4.38
C SER A 332 -22.50 -32.44 -3.31
N GLN A 333 -22.73 -32.92 -2.09
CA GLN A 333 -23.13 -32.08 -0.98
C GLN A 333 -22.00 -31.13 -0.57
N SER A 334 -20.74 -31.61 -0.44
CA SER A 334 -19.58 -30.74 -0.17
C SER A 334 -19.37 -29.73 -1.26
N LEU A 335 -19.56 -30.12 -2.52
CA LEU A 335 -19.52 -29.23 -3.68
C LEU A 335 -20.58 -28.12 -3.58
N LEU A 336 -21.82 -28.46 -3.21
CA LEU A 336 -22.90 -27.49 -3.01
C LEU A 336 -22.61 -26.53 -1.86
N VAL A 337 -22.10 -27.01 -0.73
CA VAL A 337 -21.65 -26.15 0.39
C VAL A 337 -20.56 -25.20 -0.09
N GLY A 338 -19.58 -25.71 -0.86
CA GLY A 338 -18.52 -24.91 -1.44
C GLY A 338 -19.05 -23.83 -2.37
N VAL A 339 -19.89 -24.18 -3.33
CA VAL A 339 -20.48 -23.23 -4.29
C VAL A 339 -21.30 -22.15 -3.59
N LEU A 340 -22.19 -22.55 -2.67
CA LEU A 340 -23.03 -21.60 -1.94
C LEU A 340 -22.21 -20.74 -0.99
N GLY A 341 -21.23 -21.32 -0.28
CA GLY A 341 -20.34 -20.61 0.63
C GLY A 341 -19.45 -19.62 -0.09
N VAL A 342 -18.83 -20.01 -1.21
CA VAL A 342 -17.99 -19.13 -2.03
C VAL A 342 -18.83 -18.01 -2.68
N ALA A 343 -20.00 -18.32 -3.25
CA ALA A 343 -20.88 -17.31 -3.84
C ALA A 343 -21.38 -16.31 -2.78
N ALA A 344 -21.81 -16.80 -1.62
CA ALA A 344 -22.21 -15.96 -0.49
C ALA A 344 -21.03 -15.14 0.06
N GLY A 345 -19.82 -15.74 0.14
CA GLY A 345 -18.58 -15.08 0.56
C GLY A 345 -18.15 -13.96 -0.40
N LEU A 346 -18.26 -14.20 -1.69
CA LEU A 346 -18.03 -13.18 -2.73
C LEU A 346 -19.00 -12.01 -2.56
N GLY A 347 -20.31 -12.29 -2.42
CA GLY A 347 -21.32 -11.25 -2.20
C GLY A 347 -21.10 -10.49 -0.91
N PHE A 348 -20.78 -11.18 0.19
CA PHE A 348 -20.49 -10.59 1.50
C PHE A 348 -19.23 -9.73 1.48
N GLY A 349 -18.12 -10.23 0.89
CA GLY A 349 -16.86 -9.50 0.77
C GLY A 349 -16.98 -8.24 -0.07
N LEU A 350 -17.61 -8.34 -1.26
CA LEU A 350 -17.86 -7.17 -2.12
C LEU A 350 -18.83 -6.18 -1.47
N GLY A 351 -19.83 -6.67 -0.73
CA GLY A 351 -20.74 -5.84 0.05
C GLY A 351 -20.01 -5.05 1.13
N LEU A 352 -19.15 -5.69 1.92
CA LEU A 352 -18.33 -5.01 2.93
C LEU A 352 -17.40 -3.96 2.30
N LEU A 353 -16.78 -4.28 1.17
CA LEU A 353 -15.93 -3.33 0.43
C LEU A 353 -16.73 -2.13 -0.08
N ARG A 354 -17.99 -2.33 -0.51
CA ARG A 354 -18.87 -1.25 -0.98
C ARG A 354 -19.25 -0.28 0.14
N TRP A 355 -19.45 -0.80 1.35
CA TRP A 355 -19.85 -0.01 2.53
C TRP A 355 -18.71 0.19 3.55
N ARG A 356 -17.44 0.01 3.11
CA ARG A 356 -16.27 0.06 4.00
C ARG A 356 -16.14 1.37 4.78
N ASN A 357 -16.43 2.51 4.13
CA ASN A 357 -16.29 3.83 4.76
C ASN A 357 -17.42 4.09 5.76
N GLU A 358 -18.64 3.64 5.48
CA GLU A 358 -19.76 3.70 6.41
C GLU A 358 -19.51 2.81 7.62
N PHE A 359 -18.98 1.60 7.39
CA PHE A 359 -18.62 0.68 8.45
C PHE A 359 -17.52 1.25 9.35
N LEU A 360 -16.52 1.89 8.75
CA LEU A 360 -15.43 2.54 9.49
C LEU A 360 -15.95 3.70 10.34
N ARG A 361 -16.81 4.55 9.78
CA ARG A 361 -17.46 5.62 10.53
C ARG A 361 -18.30 5.09 11.69
N PHE A 362 -19.06 4.04 11.48
CA PHE A 362 -19.81 3.37 12.53
C PHE A 362 -18.90 2.84 13.65
N MET A 363 -17.80 2.18 13.29
CA MET A 363 -16.81 1.68 14.24
C MET A 363 -16.17 2.82 15.06
N ASN A 364 -15.76 3.91 14.41
CA ASN A 364 -15.20 5.09 15.08
C ASN A 364 -16.19 5.71 16.08
N GLN A 365 -17.50 5.77 15.72
CA GLN A 365 -18.54 6.25 16.63
C GLN A 365 -18.74 5.32 17.83
N MET A 366 -18.65 4.00 17.64
CA MET A 366 -18.84 3.02 18.72
C MET A 366 -17.64 2.95 19.66
N THR A 367 -16.42 3.04 19.14
CA THR A 367 -15.18 2.92 19.93
C THR A 367 -14.69 4.26 20.49
N GLY A 368 -15.16 5.38 19.94
CA GLY A 368 -14.65 6.72 20.29
C GLY A 368 -13.19 6.96 19.87
N MET A 369 -12.60 6.06 19.09
CA MET A 369 -11.22 6.15 18.60
C MET A 369 -11.21 6.25 17.08
N ASP A 370 -10.38 7.13 16.53
CA ASP A 370 -10.09 7.15 15.11
C ASP A 370 -9.16 5.98 14.77
N LEU A 371 -9.75 4.90 14.23
CA LEU A 371 -9.00 3.69 13.87
C LEU A 371 -7.98 3.93 12.75
N PHE A 372 -8.23 4.91 11.89
CA PHE A 372 -7.33 5.34 10.82
C PHE A 372 -7.18 6.87 10.82
N PRO A 373 -6.34 7.43 11.72
CA PRO A 373 -6.12 8.87 11.75
C PRO A 373 -5.55 9.37 10.42
N SER A 374 -6.24 10.31 9.80
CA SER A 374 -5.80 10.93 8.54
C SER A 374 -4.44 11.64 8.66
N SER A 375 -4.07 12.06 9.88
CA SER A 375 -2.78 12.66 10.19
C SER A 375 -1.59 11.71 10.06
N ILE A 376 -1.82 10.38 10.24
CA ILE A 376 -0.76 9.37 10.15
C ILE A 376 -0.71 8.76 8.75
N TYR A 377 -1.89 8.38 8.23
CA TYR A 377 -1.98 7.64 6.96
C TYR A 377 -2.21 8.56 5.76
N ALA A 378 -2.53 9.85 5.97
CA ALA A 378 -2.86 10.83 4.93
C ALA A 378 -3.99 10.36 3.97
N PHE A 379 -4.88 9.46 4.44
CA PHE A 379 -6.04 8.97 3.70
C PHE A 379 -7.32 9.47 4.36
N HIS A 380 -8.22 10.02 3.57
CA HIS A 380 -9.57 10.40 4.03
C HIS A 380 -10.57 9.24 3.95
N GLU A 381 -10.25 8.23 3.14
CA GLU A 381 -11.06 7.02 2.94
C GLU A 381 -10.17 5.79 2.96
N LEU A 382 -10.71 4.65 3.40
CA LEU A 382 -9.99 3.38 3.38
C LEU A 382 -9.75 2.95 1.92
N PRO A 383 -8.51 2.94 1.43
CA PRO A 383 -8.24 2.52 0.06
C PRO A 383 -8.58 1.03 -0.09
N ALA A 384 -9.22 0.67 -1.18
CA ALA A 384 -9.47 -0.72 -1.51
C ALA A 384 -9.49 -0.90 -3.03
N LEU A 385 -8.70 -1.84 -3.52
CA LEU A 385 -8.61 -2.18 -4.93
C LEU A 385 -8.92 -3.66 -5.11
N THR A 386 -10.06 -3.95 -5.73
CA THR A 386 -10.45 -5.32 -6.04
C THR A 386 -9.89 -5.72 -7.40
N LEU A 387 -8.84 -6.51 -7.42
CA LEU A 387 -8.28 -7.07 -8.64
C LEU A 387 -9.08 -8.33 -9.02
N PRO A 388 -9.62 -8.44 -10.25
CA PRO A 388 -10.39 -9.61 -10.67
C PRO A 388 -9.60 -10.91 -10.55
N TRP A 389 -8.29 -10.88 -10.78
CA TRP A 389 -7.42 -12.03 -10.66
C TRP A 389 -7.32 -12.54 -9.22
N ASP A 390 -7.20 -11.64 -8.23
CA ASP A 390 -7.16 -12.02 -6.81
C ASP A 390 -8.46 -12.70 -6.39
N VAL A 391 -9.61 -12.16 -6.83
CA VAL A 391 -10.93 -12.76 -6.56
C VAL A 391 -11.03 -14.16 -7.15
N VAL A 392 -10.59 -14.35 -8.40
CA VAL A 392 -10.61 -15.67 -9.06
C VAL A 392 -9.70 -16.66 -8.32
N MET A 393 -8.51 -16.25 -7.89
CA MET A 393 -7.58 -17.08 -7.13
C MET A 393 -8.16 -17.47 -5.76
N ILE A 394 -8.78 -16.53 -5.05
CA ILE A 394 -9.41 -16.77 -3.74
C ILE A 394 -10.59 -17.74 -3.90
N CYS A 395 -11.50 -17.46 -4.79
CA CYS A 395 -12.68 -18.30 -5.02
C CYS A 395 -12.29 -19.70 -5.52
N GLY A 396 -11.31 -19.78 -6.42
CA GLY A 396 -10.80 -21.04 -6.96
C GLY A 396 -10.11 -21.89 -5.89
N SER A 397 -9.22 -21.31 -5.10
CA SER A 397 -8.53 -22.02 -4.01
C SER A 397 -9.50 -22.47 -2.91
N ALA A 398 -10.46 -21.64 -2.54
CA ALA A 398 -11.51 -22.00 -1.59
C ALA A 398 -12.36 -23.18 -2.12
N MET A 399 -12.71 -23.16 -3.41
CA MET A 399 -13.45 -24.25 -4.01
C MET A 399 -12.67 -25.57 -4.02
N VAL A 400 -11.38 -25.53 -4.37
CA VAL A 400 -10.49 -26.70 -4.34
C VAL A 400 -10.41 -27.26 -2.91
N LEU A 401 -10.26 -26.41 -1.90
CA LEU A 401 -10.23 -26.83 -0.50
C LEU A 401 -11.57 -27.42 -0.02
N CYS A 402 -12.71 -26.84 -0.42
CA CYS A 402 -14.03 -27.40 -0.10
C CYS A 402 -14.22 -28.79 -0.70
N VAL A 403 -13.80 -28.98 -1.95
CA VAL A 403 -13.84 -30.29 -2.64
C VAL A 403 -12.91 -31.28 -1.94
N ALA A 404 -11.68 -30.89 -1.63
CA ALA A 404 -10.72 -31.76 -0.94
C ALA A 404 -11.22 -32.16 0.49
N ALA A 405 -11.80 -31.21 1.24
CA ALA A 405 -12.38 -31.43 2.55
C ALA A 405 -13.54 -32.45 2.52
N GLY A 406 -14.29 -32.49 1.40
CA GLY A 406 -15.40 -33.43 1.19
C GLY A 406 -14.98 -34.85 0.85
N LEU A 407 -13.75 -35.08 0.36
CA LEU A 407 -13.31 -36.41 -0.08
C LEU A 407 -13.23 -37.42 1.06
N LEU A 408 -12.71 -37.02 2.22
CA LEU A 408 -12.54 -37.91 3.37
C LEU A 408 -13.89 -38.40 3.98
N PRO A 409 -14.90 -37.52 4.19
CA PRO A 409 -16.23 -37.95 4.61
C PRO A 409 -16.93 -38.83 3.57
N ALA A 410 -16.80 -38.49 2.29
CA ALA A 410 -17.37 -39.29 1.20
C ALA A 410 -16.78 -40.71 1.13
N TRP A 411 -15.46 -40.80 1.31
CA TRP A 411 -14.77 -42.10 1.37
C TRP A 411 -15.19 -42.92 2.59
N ARG A 412 -15.39 -42.31 3.77
CA ARG A 412 -15.92 -42.99 4.96
C ARG A 412 -17.35 -43.49 4.73
N ALA A 413 -18.22 -42.64 4.16
CA ALA A 413 -19.61 -43.04 3.86
C ALA A 413 -19.67 -44.21 2.87
N MET A 414 -18.78 -44.26 1.91
CA MET A 414 -18.65 -45.34 0.93
C MET A 414 -18.33 -46.70 1.61
N ARG A 415 -17.53 -46.71 2.69
CA ARG A 415 -17.06 -47.92 3.36
C ARG A 415 -18.02 -48.49 4.43
N LEU A 416 -19.09 -47.80 4.80
CA LEU A 416 -20.07 -48.26 5.78
C LEU A 416 -20.73 -49.54 5.31
N HIS A 417 -20.72 -50.59 6.16
CA HIS A 417 -21.43 -51.83 5.91
C HIS A 417 -22.91 -51.71 6.23
N PRO A 418 -23.84 -52.21 5.37
CA PRO A 418 -25.29 -52.06 5.59
C PRO A 418 -25.76 -52.63 6.92
N VAL A 419 -25.18 -53.77 7.34
CA VAL A 419 -25.56 -54.43 8.59
C VAL A 419 -25.17 -53.60 9.83
N GLU A 420 -23.98 -53.02 9.84
CA GLU A 420 -23.51 -52.13 10.91
C GLU A 420 -24.31 -50.84 10.93
N ALA A 421 -24.60 -50.27 9.75
CA ALA A 421 -25.36 -49.03 9.61
C ALA A 421 -26.81 -49.13 10.08
N LEU A 422 -27.44 -50.31 9.95
CA LEU A 422 -28.83 -50.57 10.41
C LEU A 422 -28.90 -50.95 11.88
N ARG A 423 -27.77 -51.42 12.48
CA ARG A 423 -27.69 -51.84 13.91
C ARG A 423 -27.30 -50.66 14.84
N TYR A 424 -26.96 -49.52 14.25
CA TYR A 424 -26.62 -48.31 15.01
C TYR A 424 -27.90 -47.70 15.59
N GLU A 425 -28.06 -47.81 16.92
CA GLU A 425 -29.06 -47.08 17.72
C GLU A 425 -28.60 -45.70 18.09
#